data_7ced5a119bdbba8367f1a0bdfb992e46
#
_entry.id   7ced5a119bdbba8367f1a0bdfb992e46
#
_cell.length_a   1.000
_cell.length_b   1.000
_cell.length_c   1.000
_cell.angle_alpha   90.00
_cell.angle_beta   90.00
_cell.angle_gamma   90.00
#
_symmetry.space_group_name_H-M   'P 1'
#
loop_
_entity.id
_entity.type
_entity.pdbx_description
1 polymer ?
#
loop_
_entity_poly.entity_id
_entity_poly.type
_entity_poly.pdbx_seq_one_letter_code
_entity_poly.pdbx_strand_id
1 'polypeptide(L)'
;MGIPLSGSDEGRTVGPVVLDAADLNRALTRISHEIIEYARGADDLVVLGIPTRGALLARRLAARIGAAEGREVPVGSIDVTMYRDDLNLHPARALGPTEIPPEGIDGRIVVLVDDVLFSGRTVRAALAAIHDIGRPRAV
;
A
#
# COMPACT_ATOMS: atom_id res chain seq x y z
N MET A 1 -5.51 -33.20 24.26
CA MET A 1 -5.68 -32.17 25.30
C MET A 1 -5.18 -30.86 24.78
N GLY A 2 -6.08 -29.96 24.47
CA GLY A 2 -5.70 -28.61 24.02
C GLY A 2 -5.25 -27.78 25.20
N ILE A 3 -4.07 -27.12 25.10
CA ILE A 3 -3.67 -26.09 26.03
C ILE A 3 -4.61 -24.91 25.78
N PRO A 4 -5.35 -24.38 26.77
CA PRO A 4 -6.11 -23.18 26.58
C PRO A 4 -5.13 -22.05 26.34
N LEU A 5 -5.18 -21.48 25.15
CA LEU A 5 -4.54 -20.21 24.88
C LEU A 5 -5.34 -19.14 25.63
N SER A 6 -5.02 -18.94 26.88
CA SER A 6 -5.51 -17.81 27.65
C SER A 6 -4.74 -16.57 27.20
N GLY A 7 -5.02 -16.11 26.00
CA GLY A 7 -4.77 -14.76 25.60
C GLY A 7 -6.08 -14.01 25.76
N SER A 8 -6.26 -13.37 26.88
CA SER A 8 -7.36 -12.46 27.10
C SER A 8 -7.24 -11.31 26.10
N ASP A 9 -7.87 -11.46 24.96
CA ASP A 9 -8.19 -10.33 24.06
C ASP A 9 -9.43 -9.63 24.64
N GLU A 10 -9.32 -9.27 25.92
CA GLU A 10 -10.34 -8.51 26.61
C GLU A 10 -10.29 -7.07 26.11
N GLY A 11 -11.17 -6.75 25.19
CA GLY A 11 -11.43 -5.38 24.79
C GLY A 11 -11.52 -5.08 23.30
N ARG A 12 -11.26 -6.03 22.43
CA ARG A 12 -11.53 -5.88 20.99
C ARG A 12 -12.91 -6.42 20.65
N THR A 13 -13.88 -5.51 20.57
CA THR A 13 -15.13 -5.81 19.90
C THR A 13 -14.85 -5.91 18.41
N VAL A 14 -14.83 -7.13 17.90
CA VAL A 14 -14.79 -7.36 16.46
C VAL A 14 -16.17 -7.01 15.92
N GLY A 15 -16.25 -5.96 15.10
CA GLY A 15 -17.47 -5.60 14.39
C GLY A 15 -17.84 -6.63 13.32
N PRO A 16 -18.98 -6.44 12.63
CA PRO A 16 -19.37 -7.31 11.54
C PRO A 16 -18.31 -7.31 10.43
N VAL A 17 -18.11 -8.48 9.81
CA VAL A 17 -17.23 -8.60 8.64
C VAL A 17 -17.91 -7.90 7.45
N VAL A 18 -17.27 -6.85 6.94
CA VAL A 18 -17.75 -6.11 5.76
C VAL A 18 -17.26 -6.76 4.47
N LEU A 19 -15.99 -7.19 4.46
CA LEU A 19 -15.38 -7.92 3.35
C LEU A 19 -14.69 -9.16 3.91
N ASP A 20 -15.01 -10.33 3.35
CA ASP A 20 -14.27 -11.55 3.63
C ASP A 20 -13.05 -11.69 2.69
N ALA A 21 -12.29 -12.78 2.85
CA ALA A 21 -11.11 -13.01 2.03
C ALA A 21 -11.43 -13.14 0.54
N ALA A 22 -12.57 -13.74 0.20
CA ALA A 22 -13.00 -13.89 -1.19
C ALA A 22 -13.40 -12.53 -1.79
N ASP A 23 -14.08 -11.70 -1.01
CA ASP A 23 -14.44 -10.33 -1.42
C ASP A 23 -13.19 -9.47 -1.64
N LEU A 24 -12.21 -9.58 -0.76
CA LEU A 24 -10.94 -8.86 -0.89
C LEU A 24 -10.19 -9.30 -2.15
N ASN A 25 -10.14 -10.59 -2.43
CA ASN A 25 -9.51 -11.11 -3.65
C ASN A 25 -10.19 -10.58 -4.92
N ARG A 26 -11.51 -10.55 -4.94
CA ARG A 26 -12.26 -9.97 -6.08
C ARG A 26 -11.99 -8.48 -6.23
N ALA A 27 -11.96 -7.73 -5.13
CA ALA A 27 -11.64 -6.31 -5.14
C ALA A 27 -10.25 -6.04 -5.67
N LEU A 28 -9.23 -6.78 -5.23
CA LEU A 28 -7.87 -6.64 -5.71
C LEU A 28 -7.74 -6.97 -7.20
N THR A 29 -8.45 -7.97 -7.67
CA THR A 29 -8.49 -8.31 -9.10
C THR A 29 -9.10 -7.18 -9.91
N ARG A 30 -10.24 -6.64 -9.47
CA ARG A 30 -10.89 -5.49 -10.12
C ARG A 30 -9.98 -4.27 -10.16
N ILE A 31 -9.37 -3.92 -9.03
CA ILE A 31 -8.45 -2.79 -8.91
C ILE A 31 -7.25 -2.96 -9.85
N SER A 32 -6.71 -4.18 -9.95
CA SER A 32 -5.61 -4.48 -10.86
C SER A 32 -5.96 -4.16 -12.31
N HIS A 33 -7.15 -4.55 -12.75
CA HIS A 33 -7.62 -4.25 -14.11
C HIS A 33 -7.88 -2.76 -14.34
N GLU A 34 -8.42 -2.06 -13.36
CA GLU A 34 -8.61 -0.61 -13.43
C GLU A 34 -7.27 0.13 -13.54
N ILE A 35 -6.25 -0.30 -12.81
CA ILE A 35 -4.91 0.27 -12.88
C ILE A 35 -4.29 0.04 -14.26
N ILE A 36 -4.38 -1.17 -14.77
CA ILE A 36 -3.86 -1.53 -16.10
C ILE A 36 -4.54 -0.67 -17.18
N GLU A 37 -5.84 -0.50 -17.09
CA GLU A 37 -6.60 0.33 -18.03
C GLU A 37 -6.17 1.80 -17.97
N TYR A 38 -6.06 2.36 -16.79
CA TYR A 38 -5.60 3.74 -16.59
C TYR A 38 -4.19 3.96 -17.14
N ALA A 39 -3.28 3.06 -16.84
CA ALA A 39 -1.87 3.15 -17.23
C ALA A 39 -1.60 2.67 -18.66
N ARG A 40 -2.58 2.09 -19.33
CA ARG A 40 -2.46 1.47 -20.66
C ARG A 40 -1.36 0.41 -20.71
N GLY A 41 -1.37 -0.48 -19.75
CA GLY A 41 -0.37 -1.52 -19.57
C GLY A 41 0.42 -1.32 -18.29
N ALA A 42 1.47 -2.12 -18.11
CA ALA A 42 2.28 -2.11 -16.89
C ALA A 42 3.71 -1.61 -17.10
N ASP A 43 4.04 -1.09 -18.28
CA ASP A 43 5.43 -0.76 -18.65
C ASP A 43 6.06 0.29 -17.72
N ASP A 44 5.27 1.28 -17.31
CA ASP A 44 5.74 2.40 -16.49
C ASP A 44 5.23 2.37 -15.05
N LEU A 45 4.63 1.26 -14.63
CA LEU A 45 4.08 1.14 -13.29
C LEU A 45 5.14 0.86 -12.24
N VAL A 46 5.02 1.54 -11.11
CA VAL A 46 5.69 1.22 -9.85
C VAL A 46 4.64 1.25 -8.75
N VAL A 47 4.57 0.19 -7.94
CA VAL A 47 3.62 0.09 -6.85
C VAL A 47 4.34 0.34 -5.53
N LEU A 48 3.88 1.30 -4.75
CA LEU A 48 4.45 1.62 -3.45
C LEU A 48 3.38 1.47 -2.37
N GLY A 49 3.66 0.64 -1.39
CA GLY A 49 2.78 0.45 -0.24
C GLY A 49 3.21 1.27 0.96
N ILE A 50 2.24 1.77 1.70
CA ILE A 50 2.50 2.44 2.98
C ILE A 50 2.52 1.36 4.07
N PRO A 51 3.68 1.15 4.73
CA PRO A 51 3.76 0.16 5.79
C PRO A 51 2.78 0.46 6.94
N THR A 52 2.26 -0.57 7.60
CA THR A 52 2.61 -1.99 7.46
C THR A 52 1.75 -2.72 6.44
N ARG A 53 0.44 -2.55 6.48
CA ARG A 53 -0.55 -3.30 5.70
C ARG A 53 -0.55 -2.90 4.23
N GLY A 54 -0.34 -1.63 3.95
CA GLY A 54 -0.25 -1.14 2.57
C GLY A 54 0.88 -1.80 1.79
N ALA A 55 2.01 -2.08 2.43
CA ALA A 55 3.12 -2.77 1.78
C ALA A 55 2.76 -4.21 1.38
N LEU A 56 2.01 -4.92 2.22
CA LEU A 56 1.52 -6.27 1.90
C LEU A 56 0.51 -6.23 0.74
N LEU A 57 -0.44 -5.31 0.80
CA LEU A 57 -1.43 -5.13 -0.28
C LEU A 57 -0.77 -4.73 -1.60
N ALA A 58 0.25 -3.88 -1.54
CA ALA A 58 1.01 -3.45 -2.72
C ALA A 58 1.67 -4.65 -3.42
N ARG A 59 2.29 -5.55 -2.66
CA ARG A 59 2.88 -6.77 -3.21
C ARG A 59 1.84 -7.68 -3.87
N ARG A 60 0.71 -7.85 -3.24
CA ARG A 60 -0.40 -8.64 -3.78
C ARG A 60 -0.94 -8.04 -5.08
N LEU A 61 -1.08 -6.72 -5.10
CA LEU A 61 -1.57 -5.99 -6.27
C LEU A 61 -0.57 -6.06 -7.42
N ALA A 62 0.72 -5.81 -7.15
CA ALA A 62 1.78 -5.91 -8.15
C ALA A 62 1.88 -7.31 -8.76
N ALA A 63 1.71 -8.35 -7.96
CA ALA A 63 1.71 -9.73 -8.43
C ALA A 63 0.53 -10.00 -9.39
N ARG A 64 -0.66 -9.49 -9.09
CA ARG A 64 -1.83 -9.63 -9.97
C ARG A 64 -1.66 -8.88 -11.29
N ILE A 65 -1.16 -7.66 -11.23
CA ILE A 65 -0.89 -6.86 -12.43
C ILE A 65 0.16 -7.56 -13.29
N GLY A 66 1.22 -8.03 -12.67
CA GLY A 66 2.29 -8.75 -13.37
C GLY A 66 1.80 -10.02 -14.03
N ALA A 67 0.96 -10.79 -13.36
CA ALA A 67 0.36 -12.01 -13.93
C ALA A 67 -0.55 -11.68 -15.13
N ALA A 68 -1.33 -10.61 -15.07
CA ALA A 68 -2.22 -10.19 -16.15
C ALA A 68 -1.42 -9.68 -17.38
N GLU A 69 -0.32 -8.98 -17.16
CA GLU A 69 0.47 -8.32 -18.19
C GLU A 69 1.69 -9.16 -18.66
N GLY A 70 1.93 -10.30 -18.03
CA GLY A 70 3.04 -11.20 -18.39
C GLY A 70 4.41 -10.60 -18.09
N ARG A 71 4.54 -9.78 -17.06
CA ARG A 71 5.80 -9.14 -16.66
C ARG A 71 5.85 -8.89 -15.17
N GLU A 72 7.05 -8.71 -14.65
CA GLU A 72 7.24 -8.32 -13.26
C GLU A 72 7.01 -6.81 -13.10
N VAL A 73 6.21 -6.42 -12.10
CA VAL A 73 5.92 -5.03 -11.77
C VAL A 73 6.76 -4.63 -10.56
N PRO A 74 7.56 -3.57 -10.66
CA PRO A 74 8.33 -3.08 -9.51
C PRO A 74 7.43 -2.71 -8.35
N VAL A 75 7.78 -3.17 -7.15
CA VAL A 75 7.02 -2.91 -5.94
C VAL A 75 7.97 -2.55 -4.80
N GLY A 76 7.56 -1.60 -4.00
CA GLY A 76 8.32 -1.16 -2.85
C GLY A 76 7.42 -0.64 -1.75
N SER A 77 8.02 0.06 -0.81
CA SER A 77 7.31 0.68 0.31
C SER A 77 7.84 2.07 0.58
N ILE A 78 6.97 2.91 1.13
CA ILE A 78 7.33 4.29 1.47
C ILE A 78 6.83 4.60 2.88
N ASP A 79 7.77 4.90 3.79
CA ASP A 79 7.45 5.33 5.13
C ASP A 79 7.14 6.83 5.11
N VAL A 80 5.94 7.17 5.55
CA VAL A 80 5.43 8.55 5.54
C VAL A 80 5.45 9.19 6.93
N THR A 81 6.00 8.51 7.93
CA THR A 81 5.96 8.93 9.33
C THR A 81 6.52 10.34 9.53
N MET A 82 7.63 10.65 8.87
CA MET A 82 8.31 11.96 8.99
C MET A 82 7.58 13.10 8.29
N TYR A 83 6.56 12.81 7.50
CA TYR A 83 5.81 13.78 6.70
C TYR A 83 4.40 14.05 7.25
N ARG A 84 4.06 13.43 8.38
CA ARG A 84 2.73 13.59 9.01
C ARG A 84 2.74 14.81 9.91
N ASP A 85 1.71 15.64 9.80
CA ASP A 85 1.49 16.83 10.62
C ASP A 85 1.00 16.51 12.03
N ASP A 86 0.59 15.28 12.31
CA ASP A 86 0.14 14.82 13.62
C ASP A 86 1.24 14.17 14.49
N LEU A 87 2.51 14.30 14.10
CA LEU A 87 3.67 13.75 14.83
C LEU A 87 3.76 14.23 16.28
N ASN A 88 3.32 15.44 16.56
CA ASN A 88 3.33 16.01 17.92
C ASN A 88 2.26 15.39 18.82
N LEU A 89 1.23 14.77 18.25
CA LEU A 89 0.11 14.17 18.98
C LEU A 89 0.36 12.67 19.23
N HIS A 90 1.16 12.05 18.40
CA HIS A 90 1.49 10.63 18.48
C HIS A 90 2.99 10.44 18.25
N PRO A 91 3.70 9.78 19.20
CA PRO A 91 5.12 9.50 19.03
C PRO A 91 5.33 8.75 17.70
N ALA A 92 6.26 9.24 16.90
CA ALA A 92 6.61 8.62 15.64
C ALA A 92 7.15 7.21 15.89
N ARG A 93 6.42 6.19 15.43
CA ARG A 93 6.96 4.85 15.24
C ARG A 93 7.28 4.72 13.76
N ALA A 94 8.52 4.35 13.46
CA ALA A 94 8.86 3.90 12.12
C ALA A 94 8.01 2.65 11.84
N LEU A 95 7.06 2.76 10.91
CA LEU A 95 6.15 1.67 10.56
C LEU A 95 6.79 0.66 9.61
N GLY A 96 7.97 0.95 9.11
CA GLY A 96 8.72 0.09 8.21
C GLY A 96 9.67 0.89 7.34
N PRO A 97 10.60 0.24 6.64
CA PRO A 97 11.56 0.91 5.80
C PRO A 97 10.92 1.51 4.55
N THR A 98 11.52 2.61 4.07
CA THR A 98 11.30 3.06 2.69
C THR A 98 12.21 2.23 1.78
N GLU A 99 11.61 1.47 0.89
CA GLU A 99 12.31 0.63 -0.07
C GLU A 99 11.82 0.97 -1.49
N ILE A 100 12.60 1.77 -2.18
CA ILE A 100 12.28 2.15 -3.56
C ILE A 100 12.93 1.13 -4.51
N PRO A 101 12.18 0.59 -5.49
CA PRO A 101 12.74 -0.31 -6.48
C PRO A 101 13.92 0.31 -7.21
N PRO A 102 14.90 -0.51 -7.68
CA PRO A 102 16.09 -0.01 -8.41
C PRO A 102 15.74 0.83 -9.65
N GLU A 103 14.60 0.56 -10.26
CA GLU A 103 14.11 1.30 -11.44
C GLU A 103 13.75 2.75 -11.12
N GLY A 104 13.58 3.07 -9.84
CA GLY A 104 13.15 4.40 -9.40
C GLY A 104 11.72 4.73 -9.78
N ILE A 105 11.37 6.01 -9.65
CA ILE A 105 10.02 6.49 -9.89
C ILE A 105 9.94 7.62 -10.93
N ASP A 106 11.06 8.11 -11.40
CA ASP A 106 11.10 9.24 -12.33
C ASP A 106 10.41 8.90 -13.66
N GLY A 107 9.47 9.75 -14.07
CA GLY A 107 8.71 9.58 -15.29
C GLY A 107 7.71 8.42 -15.27
N ARG A 108 7.59 7.73 -14.16
CA ARG A 108 6.74 6.56 -14.02
C ARG A 108 5.38 6.91 -13.40
N ILE A 109 4.46 5.98 -13.51
CA ILE A 109 3.18 6.05 -12.80
C ILE A 109 3.34 5.30 -11.49
N VAL A 110 3.23 6.02 -10.37
CA VAL A 110 3.27 5.44 -9.04
C VAL A 110 1.85 5.09 -8.60
N VAL A 111 1.63 3.84 -8.24
CA VAL A 111 0.41 3.40 -7.58
C VAL A 111 0.69 3.34 -6.08
N LEU A 112 0.08 4.24 -5.35
CA LEU A 112 0.23 4.30 -3.89
C LEU A 112 -0.87 3.47 -3.24
N VAL A 113 -0.47 2.56 -2.34
CA VAL A 113 -1.38 1.59 -1.72
C VAL A 113 -1.37 1.72 -0.21
N ASP A 114 -2.56 1.87 0.35
CA ASP A 114 -2.78 1.86 1.80
C ASP A 114 -4.06 1.07 2.10
N ASP A 115 -4.27 0.70 3.37
CA ASP A 115 -5.45 -0.06 3.78
C ASP A 115 -6.64 0.82 4.15
N VAL A 116 -6.41 2.05 4.59
CA VAL A 116 -7.47 2.97 5.01
C VAL A 116 -7.25 4.37 4.44
N LEU A 117 -8.25 4.86 3.72
CA LEU A 117 -8.36 6.27 3.35
C LEU A 117 -9.39 6.94 4.27
N PHE A 118 -8.91 7.73 5.21
CA PHE A 118 -9.79 8.41 6.18
C PHE A 118 -9.80 9.92 6.00
N SER A 119 -8.76 10.62 6.49
CA SER A 119 -8.72 12.09 6.43
C SER A 119 -7.92 12.65 5.26
N GLY A 120 -7.23 11.81 4.51
CA GLY A 120 -6.30 12.22 3.46
C GLY A 120 -4.92 12.66 3.97
N ARG A 121 -4.68 12.68 5.28
CA ARG A 121 -3.39 13.07 5.86
C ARG A 121 -2.26 12.14 5.43
N THR A 122 -2.53 10.83 5.41
CA THR A 122 -1.57 9.82 4.97
C THR A 122 -1.23 10.00 3.49
N VAL A 123 -2.23 10.27 2.66
CA VAL A 123 -2.02 10.53 1.22
C VAL A 123 -1.18 11.78 1.02
N ARG A 124 -1.47 12.85 1.74
CA ARG A 124 -0.68 14.09 1.67
C ARG A 124 0.78 13.85 2.10
N ALA A 125 0.99 13.15 3.20
CA ALA A 125 2.31 12.78 3.67
C ALA A 125 3.07 11.92 2.64
N ALA A 126 2.39 10.97 2.03
CA ALA A 126 2.97 10.13 0.98
C ALA A 126 3.37 10.92 -0.26
N LEU A 127 2.54 11.87 -0.70
CA LEU A 127 2.87 12.74 -1.83
C LEU A 127 4.10 13.60 -1.54
N ALA A 128 4.22 14.14 -0.32
CA ALA A 128 5.40 14.88 0.10
C ALA A 128 6.66 14.01 0.10
N ALA A 129 6.56 12.79 0.63
CA ALA A 129 7.66 11.83 0.64
C ALA A 129 8.10 11.46 -0.78
N ILE A 130 7.15 11.23 -1.67
CA ILE A 130 7.41 10.92 -3.08
C ILE A 130 8.17 12.07 -3.76
N HIS A 131 7.78 13.32 -3.49
CA HIS A 131 8.46 14.49 -4.04
C HIS A 131 9.92 14.62 -3.64
N ASP A 132 10.27 14.11 -2.46
CA ASP A 132 11.67 14.09 -2.01
C ASP A 132 12.49 12.98 -2.67
N ILE A 133 11.84 11.96 -3.21
CA ILE A 133 12.47 10.78 -3.81
C ILE A 133 12.66 10.96 -5.32
N GLY A 134 11.70 11.54 -6.00
CA GLY A 134 11.75 11.66 -7.45
C GLY A 134 10.58 12.44 -8.04
N ARG A 135 10.45 12.34 -9.35
CA ARG A 135 9.42 13.04 -10.11
C ARG A 135 8.61 12.07 -10.97
N PRO A 136 7.61 11.41 -10.39
CA PRO A 136 6.73 10.56 -11.17
C PRO A 136 5.88 11.39 -12.14
N ARG A 137 5.42 10.72 -13.19
CA ARG A 137 4.49 11.32 -14.17
C ARG A 137 3.09 11.45 -13.59
N ALA A 138 2.69 10.52 -12.75
CA ALA A 138 1.41 10.50 -12.05
C ALA A 138 1.50 9.69 -10.76
N VAL A 139 0.59 9.95 -9.81
CA VAL A 139 0.42 9.18 -8.58
C VAL A 139 -1.06 8.84 -8.43
#